data_e4fc492df33d5a53aad6b2a55fe4c053
#
_entry.id   e4fc492df33d5a53aad6b2a55fe4c053
#
_cell.length_a   1.000
_cell.length_b   1.000
_cell.length_c   1.000
_cell.angle_alpha   90.00
_cell.angle_beta   90.00
_cell.angle_gamma   90.00
#
_symmetry.space_group_name_H-M   'P 1'
#
loop_
_entity.id
_entity.type
_entity.pdbx_description
1 polymer ?
#
loop_
_entity_poly.entity_id
_entity_poly.type
_entity_poly.pdbx_seq_one_letter_code
_entity_poly.pdbx_strand_id
1 'polypeptide(L)'
;MTDKERNTLLELNRQIFCEKENYTEEELSKLKIKYEKLKNKIKKERVEEFKIMKPFKNLYDIPDIPHVDEKTYKEIIIPNLIRCGAIPKKDLIIGKTYIGECRNASEAIWNGHTFVYERYKFGDTFDEEINHFEDDDGYDLFVPIKLKE
;
A
#
# COMPACT_ATOMS: atom_id res chain seq x y z
N MET A 1 -5.12 3.19 -13.69
CA MET A 1 -5.81 1.96 -14.17
C MET A 1 -7.21 2.31 -14.62
N THR A 2 -7.56 1.96 -15.85
CA THR A 2 -8.89 2.18 -16.39
C THR A 2 -9.86 1.10 -15.89
N ASP A 3 -11.16 1.37 -15.94
CA ASP A 3 -12.17 0.37 -15.57
C ASP A 3 -12.11 -0.86 -16.49
N LYS A 4 -11.77 -0.63 -17.77
CA LYS A 4 -11.58 -1.71 -18.74
C LYS A 4 -10.41 -2.62 -18.32
N GLU A 5 -9.29 -2.04 -17.91
CA GLU A 5 -8.12 -2.80 -17.45
C GLU A 5 -8.43 -3.56 -16.16
N ARG A 6 -9.15 -2.94 -15.23
CA ARG A 6 -9.59 -3.61 -14.00
C ARG A 6 -10.47 -4.80 -14.30
N ASN A 7 -11.46 -4.63 -15.16
CA ASN A 7 -12.39 -5.70 -15.56
C ASN A 7 -11.66 -6.82 -16.30
N THR A 8 -10.72 -6.49 -17.17
CA THR A 8 -9.90 -7.48 -17.87
C THR A 8 -9.04 -8.27 -16.88
N LEU A 9 -8.43 -7.60 -15.89
CA LEU A 9 -7.62 -8.25 -14.88
C LEU A 9 -8.45 -9.21 -14.02
N LEU A 10 -9.64 -8.79 -13.59
CA LEU A 10 -10.57 -9.62 -12.82
C LEU A 10 -11.02 -10.84 -13.61
N GLU A 11 -11.33 -10.68 -14.91
CA GLU A 11 -11.75 -11.78 -15.79
C GLU A 11 -10.60 -12.78 -15.97
N LEU A 12 -9.39 -12.33 -16.23
CA LEU A 12 -8.21 -13.19 -16.35
C LEU A 12 -7.95 -13.96 -15.05
N ASN A 13 -8.07 -13.28 -13.92
CA ASN A 13 -7.91 -13.90 -12.60
C ASN A 13 -8.93 -15.02 -12.40
N ARG A 14 -10.20 -14.76 -12.73
CA ARG A 14 -11.29 -15.74 -12.65
C ARG A 14 -11.02 -16.95 -13.54
N GLN A 15 -10.63 -16.72 -14.79
CA GLN A 15 -10.32 -17.79 -15.74
C GLN A 15 -9.15 -18.68 -15.26
N ILE A 16 -8.09 -18.07 -14.74
CA ILE A 16 -6.88 -18.78 -14.31
C ILE A 16 -7.11 -19.58 -13.02
N PHE A 17 -7.79 -18.99 -12.03
CA PHE A 17 -7.88 -19.57 -10.67
C PHE A 17 -9.20 -20.24 -10.36
N CYS A 18 -10.31 -19.82 -10.98
CA CYS A 18 -11.63 -20.37 -10.70
C CYS A 18 -12.13 -21.33 -11.78
N GLU A 19 -11.72 -21.15 -13.03
CA GLU A 19 -12.19 -21.92 -14.18
C GLU A 19 -11.08 -22.71 -14.87
N LYS A 20 -9.97 -22.97 -14.19
CA LYS A 20 -8.82 -23.67 -14.78
C LYS A 20 -9.14 -25.02 -15.39
N GLU A 21 -10.19 -25.69 -14.91
CA GLU A 21 -10.63 -26.98 -15.42
C GLU A 21 -11.17 -26.92 -16.86
N ASN A 22 -11.61 -25.72 -17.29
CA ASN A 22 -12.16 -25.49 -18.61
C ASN A 22 -11.11 -25.25 -19.69
N TYR A 23 -9.83 -25.24 -19.31
CA TYR A 23 -8.71 -24.89 -20.18
C TYR A 23 -7.64 -25.95 -20.21
N THR A 24 -6.96 -26.10 -21.34
CA THR A 24 -5.75 -26.92 -21.45
C THR A 24 -4.56 -26.21 -20.80
N GLU A 25 -3.47 -26.94 -20.54
CA GLU A 25 -2.25 -26.35 -19.97
C GLU A 25 -1.68 -25.24 -20.86
N GLU A 26 -1.75 -25.42 -22.19
CA GLU A 26 -1.31 -24.41 -23.15
C GLU A 26 -2.17 -23.15 -23.09
N GLU A 27 -3.48 -23.31 -23.01
CA GLU A 27 -4.42 -22.20 -22.87
C GLU A 27 -4.22 -21.45 -21.55
N LEU A 28 -4.03 -22.16 -20.44
CA LEU A 28 -3.73 -21.57 -19.14
C LEU A 28 -2.42 -20.80 -19.15
N SER A 29 -1.39 -21.32 -19.82
CA SER A 29 -0.09 -20.63 -19.98
C SER A 29 -0.27 -19.30 -20.70
N LYS A 30 -1.05 -19.25 -21.76
CA LYS A 30 -1.35 -18.02 -22.51
C LYS A 30 -2.12 -17.02 -21.64
N LEU A 31 -3.10 -17.47 -20.88
CA LEU A 31 -3.86 -16.62 -19.97
C LEU A 31 -2.97 -16.04 -18.86
N LYS A 32 -2.09 -16.83 -18.30
CA LYS A 32 -1.13 -16.39 -17.27
C LYS A 32 -0.19 -15.33 -17.81
N ILE A 33 0.29 -15.47 -19.04
CA ILE A 33 1.16 -14.48 -19.68
C ILE A 33 0.41 -13.16 -19.85
N LYS A 34 -0.83 -13.18 -20.31
CA LYS A 34 -1.66 -11.97 -20.43
C LYS A 34 -1.90 -11.31 -19.09
N TYR A 35 -2.21 -12.09 -18.07
CA TYR A 35 -2.42 -11.62 -16.70
C TYR A 35 -1.18 -10.91 -16.16
N GLU A 36 -0.01 -11.52 -16.27
CA GLU A 36 1.25 -10.94 -15.79
C GLU A 36 1.63 -9.67 -16.54
N LYS A 37 1.44 -9.63 -17.86
CA LYS A 37 1.69 -8.42 -18.66
C LYS A 37 0.82 -7.25 -18.22
N LEU A 38 -0.48 -7.50 -18.03
CA LEU A 38 -1.42 -6.46 -17.60
C LEU A 38 -1.13 -6.02 -16.16
N LYS A 39 -0.86 -6.96 -15.27
CA LYS A 39 -0.49 -6.68 -13.87
C LYS A 39 0.76 -5.82 -13.79
N ASN A 40 1.79 -6.14 -14.57
CA ASN A 40 3.03 -5.38 -14.60
C ASN A 40 2.83 -3.98 -15.19
N LYS A 41 2.00 -3.84 -16.21
CA LYS A 41 1.64 -2.54 -16.80
C LYS A 41 0.96 -1.64 -15.76
N ILE A 42 -0.02 -2.17 -15.04
CA ILE A 42 -0.74 -1.44 -13.99
C ILE A 42 0.21 -1.02 -12.87
N LYS A 43 1.08 -1.91 -12.45
CA LYS A 43 2.09 -1.63 -11.42
C LYS A 43 3.03 -0.49 -11.84
N LYS A 44 3.48 -0.50 -13.08
CA LYS A 44 4.35 0.53 -13.66
C LYS A 44 3.65 1.89 -13.68
N GLU A 45 2.39 1.93 -14.09
CA GLU A 45 1.58 3.15 -14.10
C GLU A 45 1.40 3.72 -12.70
N ARG A 46 1.14 2.88 -11.70
CA ARG A 46 1.04 3.31 -10.30
C ARG A 46 2.34 3.92 -9.79
N VAL A 47 3.48 3.31 -10.10
CA VAL A 47 4.79 3.85 -9.74
C VAL A 47 4.99 5.23 -10.35
N GLU A 48 4.64 5.41 -11.63
CA GLU A 48 4.74 6.73 -12.29
C GLU A 48 3.82 7.78 -11.65
N GLU A 49 2.63 7.38 -11.17
CA GLU A 49 1.72 8.29 -10.44
C GLU A 49 2.35 8.84 -9.17
N PHE A 50 3.19 8.06 -8.47
CA PHE A 50 3.91 8.55 -7.29
C PHE A 50 4.88 9.68 -7.62
N LYS A 51 5.48 9.67 -8.81
CA LYS A 51 6.41 10.71 -9.24
C LYS A 51 5.76 12.07 -9.46
N ILE A 52 4.47 12.09 -9.83
CA ILE A 52 3.72 13.32 -10.13
C ILE A 52 2.67 13.64 -9.07
N MET A 53 2.66 12.92 -7.97
CA MET A 53 1.71 13.06 -6.88
C MET A 53 1.80 14.45 -6.24
N LYS A 54 0.64 15.04 -5.92
CA LYS A 54 0.56 16.36 -5.26
C LYS A 54 0.66 16.22 -3.74
N PRO A 55 1.08 17.27 -3.03
CA PRO A 55 1.10 17.26 -1.57
C PRO A 55 -0.24 16.87 -0.97
N PHE A 56 -0.19 16.09 0.11
CA PHE A 56 -1.38 15.61 0.81
C PHE A 56 -2.04 16.75 1.58
N LYS A 57 -3.34 16.91 1.42
CA LYS A 57 -4.16 17.83 2.22
C LYS A 57 -4.74 17.15 3.45
N ASN A 58 -5.03 15.85 3.32
CA ASN A 58 -5.56 15.02 4.40
C ASN A 58 -5.16 13.55 4.17
N LEU A 59 -5.51 12.68 5.12
CA LEU A 59 -5.13 11.27 5.06
C LEU A 59 -5.76 10.51 3.87
N TYR A 60 -6.88 10.99 3.33
CA TYR A 60 -7.54 10.35 2.19
C TYR A 60 -6.82 10.58 0.86
N ASP A 61 -5.90 11.55 0.82
CA ASP A 61 -5.08 11.81 -0.36
C ASP A 61 -3.91 10.81 -0.49
N ILE A 62 -3.63 10.04 0.56
CA ILE A 62 -2.56 9.06 0.54
C ILE A 62 -3.01 7.87 -0.30
N PRO A 63 -2.33 7.58 -1.42
CA PRO A 63 -2.70 6.46 -2.28
C PRO A 63 -2.28 5.12 -1.66
N ASP A 64 -2.91 4.04 -2.11
CA ASP A 64 -2.47 2.70 -1.78
C ASP A 64 -1.06 2.48 -2.30
N ILE A 65 -0.19 1.97 -1.45
CA ILE A 65 1.20 1.70 -1.82
C ILE A 65 1.25 0.43 -2.67
N PRO A 66 1.77 0.50 -3.91
CA PRO A 66 1.86 -0.68 -4.75
C PRO A 66 2.93 -1.64 -4.22
N HIS A 67 2.69 -2.93 -4.42
CA HIS A 67 3.68 -3.95 -4.08
C HIS A 67 4.75 -4.00 -5.17
N VAL A 68 5.92 -3.46 -4.87
CA VAL A 68 7.05 -3.34 -5.80
C VAL A 68 8.32 -3.93 -5.18
N ASP A 69 9.37 -4.08 -5.98
CA ASP A 69 10.67 -4.51 -5.48
C ASP A 69 11.26 -3.47 -4.51
N GLU A 70 12.18 -3.91 -3.67
CA GLU A 70 12.80 -3.08 -2.64
C GLU A 70 13.46 -1.81 -3.21
N LYS A 71 14.14 -1.95 -4.32
CA LYS A 71 14.82 -0.83 -5.00
C LYS A 71 13.83 0.26 -5.43
N THR A 72 12.75 -0.13 -6.11
CA THR A 72 11.70 0.81 -6.54
C THR A 72 11.04 1.46 -5.33
N TYR A 73 10.78 0.70 -4.29
CA TYR A 73 10.18 1.20 -3.06
C TYR A 73 11.06 2.27 -2.42
N LYS A 74 12.34 1.99 -2.22
CA LYS A 74 13.28 2.92 -1.57
C LYS A 74 13.62 4.13 -2.44
N GLU A 75 13.72 3.98 -3.74
CA GLU A 75 14.15 5.05 -4.64
C GLU A 75 13.02 5.94 -5.16
N ILE A 76 11.81 5.40 -5.27
CA ILE A 76 10.66 6.10 -5.86
C ILE A 76 9.53 6.30 -4.86
N ILE A 77 9.04 5.24 -4.23
CA ILE A 77 7.85 5.33 -3.38
C ILE A 77 8.13 6.16 -2.12
N ILE A 78 9.11 5.80 -1.33
CA ILE A 78 9.45 6.52 -0.09
C ILE A 78 9.78 7.99 -0.34
N PRO A 79 10.68 8.37 -1.25
CA PRO A 79 11.00 9.78 -1.47
C PRO A 79 9.80 10.62 -1.91
N ASN A 80 8.91 10.05 -2.72
CA ASN A 80 7.72 10.77 -3.16
C ASN A 80 6.65 10.89 -2.08
N LEU A 81 6.48 9.90 -1.21
CA LEU A 81 5.61 10.01 -0.04
C LEU A 81 6.10 11.14 0.87
N ILE A 82 7.38 11.20 1.16
CA ILE A 82 7.99 12.26 1.99
C ILE A 82 7.82 13.63 1.33
N ARG A 83 8.07 13.72 0.03
CA ARG A 83 7.89 14.96 -0.74
C ARG A 83 6.46 15.49 -0.64
N CYS A 84 5.48 14.60 -0.58
CA CYS A 84 4.06 14.97 -0.54
C CYS A 84 3.52 15.20 0.88
N GLY A 85 4.32 14.96 1.93
CA GLY A 85 3.95 15.28 3.29
C GLY A 85 4.05 14.14 4.29
N ALA A 86 4.41 12.92 3.88
CA ALA A 86 4.65 11.83 4.82
C ALA A 86 5.85 12.17 5.71
N ILE A 87 5.71 11.93 7.00
CA ILE A 87 6.75 12.27 7.97
C ILE A 87 7.78 11.14 8.02
N PRO A 88 9.06 11.43 7.73
CA PRO A 88 10.11 10.42 7.81
C PRO A 88 10.37 10.03 9.26
N LYS A 89 10.86 8.81 9.45
CA LYS A 89 11.12 8.23 10.76
C LYS A 89 12.02 9.10 11.63
N LYS A 90 13.03 9.75 11.04
CA LYS A 90 13.97 10.64 11.74
C LYS A 90 13.32 11.84 12.42
N ASP A 91 12.15 12.26 11.95
CA ASP A 91 11.42 13.42 12.44
C ASP A 91 10.32 13.04 13.44
N LEU A 92 10.13 11.76 13.73
CA LEU A 92 9.13 11.28 14.67
C LEU A 92 9.59 11.47 16.12
N ILE A 93 8.64 11.84 16.98
CA ILE A 93 8.88 12.06 18.41
C ILE A 93 8.25 10.92 19.20
N ILE A 94 9.05 10.24 20.00
CA ILE A 94 8.61 9.11 20.83
C ILE A 94 7.52 9.58 21.80
N GLY A 95 6.45 8.82 21.90
CA GLY A 95 5.31 9.08 22.78
C GLY A 95 4.26 10.01 22.19
N LYS A 96 4.48 10.55 21.01
CA LYS A 96 3.50 11.43 20.35
C LYS A 96 2.57 10.64 19.43
N THR A 97 1.34 11.15 19.34
CA THR A 97 0.31 10.60 18.45
C THR A 97 0.38 11.29 17.10
N TYR A 98 0.34 10.51 16.04
CA TYR A 98 0.35 10.99 14.66
C TYR A 98 -0.93 10.62 13.94
N ILE A 99 -1.40 11.52 13.11
CA ILE A 99 -2.49 11.27 12.16
C ILE A 99 -1.85 10.76 10.88
N GLY A 100 -2.38 9.67 10.35
CA GLY A 100 -1.86 9.05 9.15
C GLY A 100 -2.79 7.99 8.61
N GLU A 101 -2.31 7.23 7.63
CA GLU A 101 -3.10 6.22 6.95
C GLU A 101 -2.52 4.83 7.19
N CYS A 102 -3.38 3.92 7.60
CA CYS A 102 -3.15 2.50 7.53
C CYS A 102 -4.50 1.78 7.40
N ARG A 103 -4.46 0.49 7.23
CA ARG A 103 -5.67 -0.32 7.00
C ARG A 103 -6.72 -0.21 8.12
N ASN A 104 -6.29 -0.14 9.37
CA ASN A 104 -7.17 -0.28 10.53
C ASN A 104 -7.22 0.93 11.45
N ALA A 105 -6.46 1.98 11.18
CA ALA A 105 -6.40 3.13 12.06
C ALA A 105 -6.05 4.42 11.30
N SER A 106 -6.48 5.55 11.84
CA SER A 106 -6.11 6.89 11.35
C SER A 106 -5.20 7.63 12.30
N GLU A 107 -4.95 7.08 13.48
CA GLU A 107 -4.10 7.65 14.51
C GLU A 107 -3.29 6.55 15.18
N ALA A 108 -2.02 6.82 15.49
CA ALA A 108 -1.17 5.89 16.22
C ALA A 108 -0.08 6.63 16.97
N ILE A 109 0.43 6.00 18.03
CA ILE A 109 1.49 6.54 18.88
C ILE A 109 2.82 5.94 18.44
N TRP A 110 3.82 6.80 18.24
CA TRP A 110 5.18 6.35 17.95
C TRP A 110 5.91 5.96 19.23
N ASN A 111 6.34 4.69 19.33
CA ASN A 111 7.04 4.19 20.51
C ASN A 111 8.57 4.18 20.38
N GLY A 112 9.11 4.67 19.27
CA GLY A 112 10.52 4.62 18.94
C GLY A 112 10.92 3.49 18.01
N HIS A 113 10.05 2.51 17.81
CA HIS A 113 10.27 1.35 16.95
C HIS A 113 9.13 1.12 15.97
N THR A 114 7.90 1.16 16.45
CA THR A 114 6.68 0.94 15.66
C THR A 114 5.62 1.95 16.08
N PHE A 115 4.54 2.01 15.30
CA PHE A 115 3.33 2.72 15.69
C PHE A 115 2.40 1.77 16.44
N VAL A 116 1.81 2.26 17.53
CA VAL A 116 0.89 1.48 18.36
C VAL A 116 -0.49 2.16 18.34
N TYR A 117 -1.52 1.38 18.10
CA TYR A 117 -2.90 1.86 18.16
C TYR A 117 -3.79 0.83 18.83
N GLU A 118 -4.89 1.32 19.42
CA GLU A 118 -5.87 0.47 20.08
C GLU A 118 -6.88 -0.05 19.06
N ARG A 119 -7.14 -1.35 19.08
CA ARG A 119 -8.09 -2.01 18.20
C ARG A 119 -9.11 -2.79 19.02
N TYR A 120 -10.37 -2.66 18.63
CA TYR A 120 -11.47 -3.43 19.21
C TYR A 120 -11.76 -4.66 18.34
N LYS A 121 -11.76 -5.83 18.96
CA LYS A 121 -12.10 -7.07 18.26
C LYS A 121 -12.69 -8.07 19.26
N PHE A 122 -13.79 -8.70 18.89
CA PHE A 122 -14.44 -9.75 19.70
C PHE A 122 -14.77 -9.33 21.14
N GLY A 123 -15.19 -8.10 21.35
CA GLY A 123 -15.57 -7.61 22.67
C GLY A 123 -14.45 -7.07 23.54
N ASP A 124 -13.21 -7.21 23.10
CA ASP A 124 -12.01 -6.73 23.81
C ASP A 124 -11.25 -5.69 23.02
N THR A 125 -10.59 -4.77 23.73
CA THR A 125 -9.63 -3.86 23.17
C THR A 125 -8.22 -4.39 23.39
N PHE A 126 -7.35 -4.24 22.40
CA PHE A 126 -5.95 -4.61 22.50
C PHE A 126 -5.09 -3.65 21.67
N ASP A 127 -3.82 -3.53 22.06
CA ASP A 127 -2.86 -2.73 21.32
C ASP A 127 -2.32 -3.54 20.15
N GLU A 128 -2.31 -2.93 18.97
CA GLU A 128 -1.74 -3.51 17.76
C GLU A 128 -0.58 -2.64 17.29
N GLU A 129 0.49 -3.28 16.81
CA GLU A 129 1.66 -2.60 16.30
C GLU A 129 1.67 -2.63 14.78
N ILE A 130 2.16 -1.54 14.18
CA ILE A 130 2.30 -1.40 12.74
C ILE A 130 3.59 -0.68 12.41
N ASN A 131 4.29 -1.14 11.37
CA ASN A 131 5.56 -0.54 10.97
C ASN A 131 5.38 0.80 10.27
N HIS A 132 6.38 1.67 10.44
CA HIS A 132 6.51 2.88 9.65
C HIS A 132 6.76 2.52 8.18
N PHE A 133 6.26 3.34 7.26
CA PHE A 133 6.37 3.04 5.83
C PHE A 133 7.80 2.92 5.31
N GLU A 134 8.80 3.48 6.02
CA GLU A 134 10.20 3.33 5.65
C GLU A 134 10.82 1.99 6.13
N ASP A 135 10.22 1.35 7.12
CA ASP A 135 10.79 0.15 7.75
C ASP A 135 10.46 -1.14 7.02
N ASP A 136 9.39 -1.13 6.23
CA ASP A 136 8.92 -2.32 5.54
C ASP A 136 8.30 -1.93 4.20
N ASP A 137 8.37 -2.83 3.22
CA ASP A 137 7.74 -2.70 1.90
C ASP A 137 6.50 -3.59 1.78
N GLY A 138 6.04 -4.15 2.88
CA GLY A 138 4.91 -5.07 2.95
C GLY A 138 3.56 -4.40 3.07
N TYR A 139 2.59 -5.17 3.56
CA TYR A 139 1.24 -4.70 3.85
C TYR A 139 1.16 -4.07 5.24
N ASP A 140 0.11 -3.28 5.46
CA ASP A 140 -0.19 -2.69 6.76
C ASP A 140 0.93 -1.80 7.30
N LEU A 141 1.29 -0.81 6.50
CA LEU A 141 2.25 0.23 6.89
C LEU A 141 1.51 1.47 7.34
N PHE A 142 2.07 2.18 8.31
CA PHE A 142 1.54 3.47 8.75
C PHE A 142 2.28 4.61 8.05
N VAL A 143 1.52 5.48 7.40
CA VAL A 143 2.03 6.67 6.73
C VAL A 143 1.61 7.90 7.52
N PRO A 144 2.44 8.40 8.44
CA PRO A 144 2.11 9.58 9.22
C PRO A 144 2.23 10.85 8.37
N ILE A 145 1.26 11.74 8.48
CA ILE A 145 1.28 13.02 7.75
C ILE A 145 1.17 14.23 8.66
N LYS A 146 0.76 14.05 9.91
CA LYS A 146 0.53 15.16 10.83
C LYS A 146 0.66 14.71 12.27
N LEU A 147 1.28 15.56 13.09
CA LEU A 147 1.27 15.40 14.53
C LEU A 147 -0.13 15.76 15.06
N LYS A 148 -0.72 14.91 15.88
CA LYS A 148 -2.00 15.20 16.53
C LYS A 148 -1.77 16.17 17.68
N GLU A 149 -2.49 17.26 17.64
CA GLU A 149 -2.48 18.28 18.72
C GLU A 149 -3.43 17.90 19.86
#